data_d3695b3328e08a7be002b7eb446a0960
#
_entry.id   d3695b3328e08a7be002b7eb446a0960
#
_cell.length_a   1.000
_cell.length_b   1.000
_cell.length_c   1.000
_cell.angle_alpha   90.00
_cell.angle_beta   90.00
_cell.angle_gamma   90.00
#
_symmetry.space_group_name_H-M   'P 1'
#
loop_
_entity.id
_entity.type
_entity.pdbx_description
1 polymer ?
#
loop_
_entity_poly.entity_id
_entity_poly.type
_entity_poly.pdbx_seq_one_letter_code
_entity_poly.pdbx_strand_id
1 'polypeptide(L)'
;MFRLITIEREYGCGGGAIAAELAHRLGWKLWDRLLTEEIARLAKVDLSAVSRCEERMDSSFYRLAKTFWRGSYERSSALGNQAFDSDRMVSLMEQVAPRIAQEGNAVVVGRGAPYFLREQPDAFHVFLYAPRAEKLRRLLEDECTKAEAEDLVDSIDRERIAFVKHYFDADWPTRSLYHVMINTAVGNESVIEAILHTMQLVEGRPKATAFERPKVPSSI
;
A
#
# COMPACT_ATOMS: atom_id res chain seq x y z
N MET A 1 18.26 -7.25 11.65
CA MET A 1 18.23 -7.29 10.17
C MET A 1 16.77 -7.24 9.74
N PHE A 2 16.41 -6.32 8.84
CA PHE A 2 15.07 -6.25 8.29
C PHE A 2 14.80 -7.45 7.40
N ARG A 3 13.59 -7.99 7.46
CA ARG A 3 13.10 -9.08 6.61
C ARG A 3 11.78 -8.71 5.90
N LEU A 4 11.24 -7.53 6.21
CA LEU A 4 10.02 -7.02 5.62
C LEU A 4 10.24 -5.59 5.15
N ILE A 5 9.75 -5.25 3.97
CA ILE A 5 9.59 -3.87 3.51
C ILE A 5 8.12 -3.65 3.23
N THR A 6 7.52 -2.65 3.85
CA THR A 6 6.17 -2.21 3.47
C THR A 6 6.27 -0.94 2.66
N ILE A 7 5.57 -0.88 1.54
CA ILE A 7 5.53 0.29 0.66
C ILE A 7 4.11 0.83 0.62
N GLU A 8 3.88 1.96 1.29
CA GLU A 8 2.68 2.76 1.08
C GLU A 8 3.00 3.86 0.08
N ARG A 9 2.01 4.30 -0.70
CA ARG A 9 2.29 5.18 -1.83
C ARG A 9 1.08 6.00 -2.24
N GLU A 10 1.33 7.20 -2.76
CA GLU A 10 0.34 7.97 -3.49
C GLU A 10 0.05 7.33 -4.86
N TYR A 11 -1.16 7.54 -5.38
CA TYR A 11 -1.54 7.05 -6.70
C TYR A 11 -0.74 7.77 -7.81
N GLY A 12 -0.35 7.03 -8.85
CA GLY A 12 0.42 7.58 -9.98
C GLY A 12 1.91 7.88 -9.68
N CYS A 13 2.41 7.61 -8.47
CA CYS A 13 3.81 7.87 -8.15
C CYS A 13 4.80 6.81 -8.67
N GLY A 14 4.34 5.75 -9.35
CA GLY A 14 5.20 4.67 -9.86
C GLY A 14 5.64 3.65 -8.80
N GLY A 15 5.02 3.67 -7.62
CA GLY A 15 5.42 2.81 -6.49
C GLY A 15 5.36 1.31 -6.74
N GLY A 16 4.48 0.84 -7.64
CA GLY A 16 4.38 -0.58 -8.00
C GLY A 16 5.64 -1.08 -8.73
N ALA A 17 6.13 -0.33 -9.72
CA ALA A 17 7.35 -0.67 -10.45
C ALA A 17 8.58 -0.65 -9.51
N ILE A 18 8.68 0.34 -8.62
CA ILE A 18 9.73 0.44 -7.61
C ILE A 18 9.69 -0.78 -6.68
N ALA A 19 8.51 -1.17 -6.20
CA ALA A 19 8.33 -2.33 -5.33
C ALA A 19 8.74 -3.64 -6.00
N ALA A 20 8.37 -3.82 -7.28
CA ALA A 20 8.72 -5.01 -8.05
C ALA A 20 10.23 -5.13 -8.25
N GLU A 21 10.88 -4.05 -8.65
CA GLU A 21 12.34 -4.03 -8.84
C GLU A 21 13.09 -4.22 -7.50
N LEU A 22 12.61 -3.60 -6.42
CA LEU A 22 13.18 -3.77 -5.10
C LEU A 22 13.09 -5.24 -4.63
N ALA A 23 11.94 -5.89 -4.81
CA ALA A 23 11.74 -7.29 -4.48
C ALA A 23 12.67 -8.20 -5.31
N HIS A 24 12.81 -7.90 -6.61
CA HIS A 24 13.71 -8.62 -7.51
C HIS A 24 15.19 -8.53 -7.04
N ARG A 25 15.69 -7.32 -6.74
CA ARG A 25 17.08 -7.11 -6.26
C ARG A 25 17.40 -7.79 -4.96
N LEU A 26 16.42 -7.85 -4.06
CA LEU A 26 16.58 -8.51 -2.77
C LEU A 26 16.37 -10.02 -2.85
N GLY A 27 15.82 -10.54 -3.95
CA GLY A 27 15.38 -11.93 -4.05
C GLY A 27 14.20 -12.22 -3.10
N TRP A 28 13.38 -11.21 -2.80
CA TRP A 28 12.28 -11.30 -1.86
C TRP A 28 10.94 -11.48 -2.57
N LYS A 29 9.97 -12.05 -1.86
CA LYS A 29 8.61 -12.22 -2.36
C LYS A 29 7.88 -10.89 -2.43
N LEU A 30 7.27 -10.59 -3.58
CA LEU A 30 6.43 -9.40 -3.75
C LEU A 30 4.97 -9.74 -3.38
N TRP A 31 4.45 -9.07 -2.35
CA TRP A 31 3.08 -9.12 -1.91
C TRP A 31 2.33 -7.85 -2.37
N ASP A 32 2.00 -7.81 -3.66
CA ASP A 32 1.10 -6.82 -4.27
C ASP A 32 -0.09 -7.57 -4.87
N ARG A 33 0.07 -8.16 -6.05
CA ARG A 33 -0.92 -9.03 -6.68
C ARG A 33 -1.16 -10.31 -5.86
N LEU A 34 -0.11 -10.95 -5.36
CA LEU A 34 -0.23 -12.13 -4.49
C LEU A 34 -1.08 -11.85 -3.25
N LEU A 35 -1.01 -10.64 -2.70
CA LEU A 35 -1.85 -10.25 -1.58
C LEU A 35 -3.33 -10.20 -1.98
N THR A 36 -3.64 -9.69 -3.19
CA THR A 36 -5.00 -9.71 -3.74
C THR A 36 -5.51 -11.13 -3.94
N GLU A 37 -4.69 -12.00 -4.50
CA GLU A 37 -5.02 -13.40 -4.74
C GLU A 37 -5.28 -14.16 -3.43
N GLU A 38 -4.44 -13.97 -2.42
CA GLU A 38 -4.60 -14.59 -1.11
C GLU A 38 -5.85 -14.09 -0.38
N ILE A 39 -6.11 -12.79 -0.44
CA ILE A 39 -7.33 -12.20 0.11
C ILE A 39 -8.56 -12.75 -0.62
N ALA A 40 -8.55 -12.84 -1.94
CA ALA A 40 -9.64 -13.39 -2.73
C ALA A 40 -9.88 -14.88 -2.39
N ARG A 41 -8.82 -15.66 -2.25
CA ARG A 41 -8.87 -17.07 -1.84
C ARG A 41 -9.50 -17.25 -0.46
N LEU A 42 -9.09 -16.47 0.53
CA LEU A 42 -9.64 -16.51 1.88
C LEU A 42 -11.09 -16.01 1.93
N ALA A 43 -11.41 -15.02 1.10
CA ALA A 43 -12.77 -14.51 0.96
C ALA A 43 -13.72 -15.51 0.28
N LYS A 44 -13.19 -16.57 -0.36
CA LYS A 44 -13.93 -17.51 -1.22
C LYS A 44 -14.65 -16.80 -2.38
N VAL A 45 -14.04 -15.74 -2.91
CA VAL A 45 -14.51 -15.03 -4.11
C VAL A 45 -13.85 -15.66 -5.31
N ASP A 46 -14.62 -15.86 -6.40
CA ASP A 46 -14.12 -16.50 -7.61
C ASP A 46 -12.99 -15.68 -8.26
N LEU A 47 -11.81 -16.29 -8.35
CA LEU A 47 -10.65 -15.71 -9.04
C LEU A 47 -10.92 -15.38 -10.51
N SER A 48 -11.89 -16.03 -11.14
CA SER A 48 -12.28 -15.73 -12.53
C SER A 48 -12.94 -14.35 -12.67
N ALA A 49 -13.51 -13.81 -11.59
CA ALA A 49 -13.98 -12.43 -11.56
C ALA A 49 -12.80 -11.44 -11.47
N VAL A 50 -11.68 -11.85 -10.85
CA VAL A 50 -10.44 -11.10 -10.78
C VAL A 50 -9.65 -11.25 -12.08
N SER A 51 -9.51 -12.49 -12.61
CA SER A 51 -8.74 -12.78 -13.84
C SER A 51 -9.32 -12.15 -15.10
N ARG A 52 -10.63 -12.00 -15.21
CA ARG A 52 -11.25 -11.27 -16.35
C ARG A 52 -10.87 -9.79 -16.40
N CYS A 53 -10.31 -9.26 -15.32
CA CYS A 53 -9.76 -7.90 -15.27
C CYS A 53 -8.27 -7.86 -15.65
N GLU A 54 -7.57 -9.00 -15.61
CA GLU A 54 -6.13 -9.10 -15.93
C GLU A 54 -5.85 -9.08 -17.43
N GLU A 55 -6.79 -9.55 -18.28
CA GLU A 55 -6.63 -9.57 -19.76
C GLU A 55 -6.70 -8.17 -20.40
N ARG A 56 -7.03 -7.15 -19.62
CA ARG A 56 -6.96 -5.73 -20.01
C ARG A 56 -6.07 -4.99 -19.04
N MET A 57 -4.77 -5.11 -19.25
CA MET A 57 -3.70 -4.51 -18.45
C MET A 57 -3.99 -3.10 -17.93
N ASP A 58 -3.66 -2.88 -16.66
CA ASP A 58 -3.54 -1.63 -15.89
C ASP A 58 -4.77 -0.72 -15.70
N SER A 59 -5.48 -0.31 -16.74
CA SER A 59 -6.68 0.52 -16.58
C SER A 59 -7.85 -0.24 -15.98
N SER A 60 -7.86 -1.57 -16.08
CA SER A 60 -8.94 -2.43 -15.56
C SER A 60 -8.74 -2.83 -14.10
N PHE A 61 -7.51 -2.99 -13.65
CA PHE A 61 -7.20 -3.14 -12.23
C PHE A 61 -7.66 -1.89 -11.46
N TYR A 62 -7.52 -0.73 -12.11
CA TYR A 62 -8.01 0.52 -11.58
C TYR A 62 -9.55 0.60 -11.53
N ARG A 63 -10.25 0.20 -12.59
CA ARG A 63 -11.73 0.14 -12.57
C ARG A 63 -12.24 -0.85 -11.54
N LEU A 64 -11.53 -1.95 -11.32
CA LEU A 64 -11.87 -2.91 -10.29
C LEU A 64 -11.58 -2.36 -8.89
N ALA A 65 -10.43 -1.71 -8.69
CA ALA A 65 -10.14 -0.99 -7.46
C ALA A 65 -11.18 0.10 -7.20
N LYS A 66 -11.57 0.88 -8.24
CA LYS A 66 -12.64 1.88 -8.14
C LYS A 66 -13.99 1.25 -7.82
N THR A 67 -14.33 0.11 -8.41
CA THR A 67 -15.56 -0.64 -8.07
C THR A 67 -15.46 -1.25 -6.68
N PHE A 68 -14.30 -1.72 -6.30
CA PHE A 68 -14.01 -2.32 -5.00
C PHE A 68 -14.04 -1.30 -3.85
N TRP A 69 -13.57 -0.06 -4.11
CA TRP A 69 -13.56 1.01 -3.12
C TRP A 69 -14.83 1.87 -3.16
N ARG A 70 -15.43 2.09 -4.33
CA ARG A 70 -16.64 2.91 -4.51
C ARG A 70 -17.94 2.14 -4.20
N GLY A 71 -17.93 0.81 -4.29
CA GLY A 71 -19.09 -0.03 -4.00
C GLY A 71 -19.42 -0.17 -2.52
N SER A 72 -18.49 0.15 -1.62
CA SER A 72 -18.68 -0.03 -0.18
C SER A 72 -19.56 1.03 0.47
N TYR A 73 -19.67 2.23 -0.10
CA TYR A 73 -20.41 3.32 0.53
C TYR A 73 -21.88 3.49 0.08
N GLU A 74 -22.29 2.95 -1.06
CA GLU A 74 -23.63 3.28 -1.61
C GLU A 74 -24.57 2.12 -1.91
N ARG A 75 -24.20 0.83 -1.74
CA ARG A 75 -25.09 -0.30 -2.06
C ARG A 75 -25.14 -1.41 -1.03
N SER A 76 -25.45 -1.07 0.18
CA SER A 76 -25.71 -2.05 1.24
C SER A 76 -27.11 -2.68 1.22
N SER A 77 -27.91 -2.53 0.18
CA SER A 77 -29.33 -2.93 0.29
C SER A 77 -29.98 -3.66 -0.89
N ALA A 78 -29.30 -4.12 -1.93
CA ALA A 78 -30.03 -4.63 -3.09
C ALA A 78 -29.63 -5.97 -3.72
N LEU A 79 -28.56 -6.68 -3.35
CA LEU A 79 -28.29 -8.02 -3.91
C LEU A 79 -27.55 -8.90 -2.91
N GLY A 80 -28.21 -9.96 -2.48
CA GLY A 80 -27.77 -10.97 -1.53
C GLY A 80 -26.65 -11.89 -1.98
N ASN A 81 -25.53 -11.34 -2.46
CA ASN A 81 -24.26 -12.04 -2.60
C ASN A 81 -23.21 -11.22 -1.88
N GLN A 82 -22.47 -11.85 -0.96
CA GLN A 82 -21.47 -11.27 -0.07
C GLN A 82 -20.62 -10.24 -0.80
N ALA A 83 -21.01 -8.97 -0.70
CA ALA A 83 -20.19 -7.86 -1.17
C ALA A 83 -18.87 -7.91 -0.38
N PHE A 84 -17.77 -7.99 -1.08
CA PHE A 84 -16.45 -7.83 -0.47
C PHE A 84 -16.32 -6.35 -0.12
N ASP A 85 -16.33 -6.02 1.16
CA ASP A 85 -16.24 -4.65 1.68
C ASP A 85 -14.90 -4.39 2.37
N SER A 86 -14.68 -3.15 2.78
CA SER A 86 -13.47 -2.75 3.46
C SER A 86 -13.29 -3.43 4.81
N ASP A 87 -14.37 -3.72 5.54
CA ASP A 87 -14.32 -4.41 6.83
C ASP A 87 -13.80 -5.82 6.65
N ARG A 88 -14.26 -6.52 5.61
CA ARG A 88 -13.77 -7.85 5.29
C ARG A 88 -12.32 -7.85 4.83
N MET A 89 -11.88 -6.82 4.08
CA MET A 89 -10.48 -6.66 3.70
C MET A 89 -9.59 -6.47 4.93
N VAL A 90 -9.99 -5.61 5.88
CA VAL A 90 -9.25 -5.40 7.13
C VAL A 90 -9.15 -6.70 7.92
N SER A 91 -10.27 -7.41 8.12
CA SER A 91 -10.29 -8.70 8.82
C SER A 91 -9.40 -9.77 8.15
N LEU A 92 -9.29 -9.76 6.81
CA LEU A 92 -8.40 -10.66 6.09
C LEU A 92 -6.94 -10.23 6.20
N MET A 93 -6.66 -8.93 6.18
CA MET A 93 -5.31 -8.41 6.41
C MET A 93 -4.81 -8.73 7.82
N GLU A 94 -5.66 -8.69 8.84
CA GLU A 94 -5.32 -9.13 10.20
C GLU A 94 -4.88 -10.60 10.26
N GLN A 95 -5.40 -11.44 9.39
CA GLN A 95 -5.01 -12.86 9.29
C GLN A 95 -3.76 -13.07 8.44
N VAL A 96 -3.60 -12.30 7.36
CA VAL A 96 -2.51 -12.48 6.38
C VAL A 96 -1.21 -11.81 6.86
N ALA A 97 -1.29 -10.61 7.45
CA ALA A 97 -0.11 -9.85 7.84
C ALA A 97 0.82 -10.60 8.82
N PRO A 98 0.32 -11.30 9.87
CA PRO A 98 1.16 -12.11 10.74
C PRO A 98 1.86 -13.27 10.01
N ARG A 99 1.20 -13.87 9.02
CA ARG A 99 1.80 -14.95 8.21
C ARG A 99 2.92 -14.42 7.34
N ILE A 100 2.72 -13.27 6.69
CA ILE A 100 3.78 -12.59 5.92
C ILE A 100 4.97 -12.27 6.84
N ALA A 101 4.71 -11.77 8.04
CA ALA A 101 5.75 -11.48 9.02
C ALA A 101 6.55 -12.72 9.43
N GLN A 102 5.87 -13.85 9.62
CA GLN A 102 6.51 -15.12 9.96
C GLN A 102 7.37 -15.65 8.80
N GLU A 103 6.86 -15.61 7.56
CA GLU A 103 7.61 -16.02 6.36
C GLU A 103 8.86 -15.14 6.18
N GLY A 104 8.71 -13.82 6.33
CA GLY A 104 9.78 -12.84 6.10
C GLY A 104 10.21 -12.76 4.64
N ASN A 105 11.29 -12.01 4.38
CA ASN A 105 11.84 -11.79 3.04
C ASN A 105 10.76 -11.35 2.04
N ALA A 106 10.02 -10.30 2.41
CA ALA A 106 8.85 -9.85 1.68
C ALA A 106 8.82 -8.33 1.47
N VAL A 107 8.39 -7.92 0.28
CA VAL A 107 7.98 -6.55 -0.04
C VAL A 107 6.46 -6.54 -0.14
N VAL A 108 5.79 -5.77 0.73
CA VAL A 108 4.33 -5.72 0.85
C VAL A 108 3.83 -4.34 0.44
N VAL A 109 2.89 -4.28 -0.51
CA VAL A 109 2.48 -3.04 -1.16
C VAL A 109 1.04 -2.67 -0.79
N GLY A 110 0.85 -1.53 -0.13
CA GLY A 110 -0.45 -0.93 0.16
C GLY A 110 -1.33 -1.70 1.14
N ARG A 111 -2.65 -1.52 1.03
CA ARG A 111 -3.72 -2.16 1.84
C ARG A 111 -3.53 -1.99 3.35
N GLY A 112 -2.93 -0.86 3.75
CA GLY A 112 -2.66 -0.61 5.16
C GLY A 112 -1.55 -1.49 5.76
N ALA A 113 -0.75 -2.19 4.96
CA ALA A 113 0.31 -3.07 5.45
C ALA A 113 1.24 -2.43 6.50
N PRO A 114 1.66 -1.16 6.38
CA PRO A 114 2.47 -0.52 7.42
C PRO A 114 1.77 -0.44 8.77
N TYR A 115 0.44 -0.31 8.78
CA TYR A 115 -0.34 -0.22 10.03
C TYR A 115 -0.50 -1.58 10.70
N PHE A 116 -0.71 -2.65 9.91
CA PHE A 116 -0.80 -4.03 10.44
C PHE A 116 0.55 -4.54 10.92
N LEU A 117 1.64 -4.10 10.28
CA LEU A 117 3.01 -4.56 10.57
C LEU A 117 3.82 -3.56 11.41
N ARG A 118 3.20 -2.52 11.98
CA ARG A 118 3.89 -1.45 12.73
C ARG A 118 4.66 -1.93 13.96
N GLU A 119 4.22 -3.01 14.57
CA GLU A 119 4.85 -3.60 15.76
C GLU A 119 5.92 -4.65 15.39
N GLN A 120 6.13 -4.94 14.11
CA GLN A 120 7.14 -5.88 13.66
C GLN A 120 8.52 -5.22 13.66
N PRO A 121 9.46 -5.69 14.52
CA PRO A 121 10.74 -5.02 14.71
C PRO A 121 11.71 -5.17 13.52
N ASP A 122 11.39 -6.09 12.60
CA ASP A 122 12.12 -6.37 11.38
C ASP A 122 11.42 -5.88 10.11
N ALA A 123 10.41 -5.01 10.26
CA ALA A 123 9.75 -4.34 9.16
C ALA A 123 10.31 -2.93 8.91
N PHE A 124 10.68 -2.66 7.66
CA PHE A 124 11.10 -1.36 7.18
C PHE A 124 9.95 -0.68 6.41
N HIS A 125 9.45 0.43 6.91
CA HIS A 125 8.29 1.12 6.35
C HIS A 125 8.71 2.27 5.44
N VAL A 126 8.22 2.26 4.21
CA VAL A 126 8.50 3.24 3.15
C VAL A 126 7.22 3.91 2.71
N PHE A 127 7.25 5.22 2.51
CA PHE A 127 6.19 5.96 1.83
C PHE A 127 6.74 6.60 0.54
N LEU A 128 6.04 6.39 -0.57
CA LEU A 128 6.39 6.95 -1.87
C LEU A 128 5.36 7.98 -2.32
N TYR A 129 5.84 9.12 -2.80
CA TYR A 129 4.99 10.19 -3.31
C TYR A 129 5.60 10.83 -4.55
N ALA A 130 4.82 11.62 -5.28
CA ALA A 130 5.32 12.42 -6.39
C ALA A 130 4.54 13.73 -6.53
N PRO A 131 5.15 14.76 -7.13
CA PRO A 131 4.42 15.95 -7.53
C PRO A 131 3.25 15.61 -8.46
N ARG A 132 2.11 16.33 -8.34
CA ARG A 132 0.90 16.08 -9.15
C ARG A 132 1.19 16.05 -10.65
N ALA A 133 2.04 16.94 -11.13
CA ALA A 133 2.42 16.99 -12.54
C ALA A 133 3.11 15.69 -13.00
N GLU A 134 3.97 15.12 -12.18
CA GLU A 134 4.65 13.87 -12.47
C GLU A 134 3.71 12.66 -12.45
N LYS A 135 2.78 12.63 -11.51
CA LYS A 135 1.72 11.63 -11.46
C LYS A 135 0.87 11.64 -12.73
N LEU A 136 0.43 12.82 -13.15
CA LEU A 136 -0.36 12.99 -14.39
C LEU A 136 0.43 12.60 -15.62
N ARG A 137 1.71 13.00 -15.72
CA ARG A 137 2.58 12.63 -16.85
C ARG A 137 2.64 11.10 -17.01
N ARG A 138 2.91 10.37 -15.95
CA ARG A 138 2.99 8.89 -15.95
C ARG A 138 1.68 8.24 -16.36
N LEU A 139 0.55 8.72 -15.82
CA LEU A 139 -0.76 8.17 -16.16
C LEU A 139 -1.17 8.42 -17.62
N LEU A 140 -0.74 9.55 -18.21
CA LEU A 140 -0.95 9.83 -19.62
C LEU A 140 -0.08 8.93 -20.52
N GLU A 141 1.08 8.52 -20.08
CA GLU A 141 1.91 7.52 -20.77
C GLU A 141 1.28 6.12 -20.75
N ASP A 142 0.47 5.81 -19.73
CA ASP A 142 -0.28 4.57 -19.56
C ASP A 142 -1.67 4.61 -20.27
N GLU A 143 -1.83 5.40 -21.34
CA GLU A 143 -3.03 5.52 -22.18
C GLU A 143 -4.29 6.05 -21.46
N CYS A 144 -4.17 6.66 -20.29
CA CYS A 144 -5.27 7.38 -19.65
C CYS A 144 -5.57 8.69 -20.38
N THR A 145 -6.85 9.07 -20.48
CA THR A 145 -7.20 10.43 -20.87
C THR A 145 -6.86 11.40 -19.74
N LYS A 146 -6.64 12.67 -20.08
CA LYS A 146 -6.31 13.70 -19.09
C LYS A 146 -7.37 13.81 -17.98
N ALA A 147 -8.65 13.78 -18.33
CA ALA A 147 -9.75 13.87 -17.37
C ALA A 147 -9.79 12.66 -16.44
N GLU A 148 -9.54 11.46 -16.97
CA GLU A 148 -9.41 10.25 -16.16
C GLU A 148 -8.22 10.32 -15.21
N ALA A 149 -7.04 10.72 -15.70
CA ALA A 149 -5.85 10.85 -14.88
C ALA A 149 -6.03 11.84 -13.72
N GLU A 150 -6.67 12.99 -13.97
CA GLU A 150 -6.99 13.99 -12.95
C GLU A 150 -7.97 13.44 -11.89
N ASP A 151 -9.08 12.82 -12.31
CA ASP A 151 -10.05 12.18 -11.39
C ASP A 151 -9.37 11.09 -10.53
N LEU A 152 -8.49 10.32 -11.13
CA LEU A 152 -7.76 9.25 -10.53
C LEU A 152 -6.83 9.69 -9.40
N VAL A 153 -5.97 10.67 -9.70
CA VAL A 153 -5.04 11.24 -8.74
C VAL A 153 -5.78 11.82 -7.53
N ASP A 154 -6.92 12.46 -7.77
CA ASP A 154 -7.66 13.17 -6.73
C ASP A 154 -8.58 12.22 -5.92
N SER A 155 -9.13 11.16 -6.54
CA SER A 155 -10.10 10.27 -5.87
C SER A 155 -9.43 9.17 -5.04
N ILE A 156 -8.37 8.52 -5.55
CA ILE A 156 -7.79 7.35 -4.88
C ILE A 156 -7.08 7.72 -3.59
N ASP A 157 -6.30 8.79 -3.61
CA ASP A 157 -5.60 9.20 -2.38
C ASP A 157 -6.59 9.69 -1.32
N ARG A 158 -7.73 10.28 -1.72
CA ARG A 158 -8.85 10.59 -0.80
C ARG A 158 -9.46 9.34 -0.15
N GLU A 159 -9.65 8.29 -0.93
CA GLU A 159 -10.16 7.02 -0.42
C GLU A 159 -9.17 6.38 0.59
N ARG A 160 -7.86 6.46 0.32
CA ARG A 160 -6.81 6.01 1.24
C ARG A 160 -6.81 6.79 2.55
N ILE A 161 -6.96 8.12 2.47
CA ILE A 161 -7.13 8.98 3.65
C ILE A 161 -8.33 8.52 4.49
N ALA A 162 -9.50 8.33 3.85
CA ALA A 162 -10.71 7.90 4.54
C ALA A 162 -10.56 6.52 5.16
N PHE A 163 -9.94 5.56 4.45
CA PHE A 163 -9.66 4.23 4.93
C PHE A 163 -8.77 4.24 6.17
N VAL A 164 -7.64 4.94 6.11
CA VAL A 164 -6.70 5.00 7.22
C VAL A 164 -7.31 5.71 8.42
N LYS A 165 -8.07 6.78 8.18
CA LYS A 165 -8.77 7.47 9.27
C LYS A 165 -9.81 6.58 9.94
N HIS A 166 -10.58 5.82 9.16
CA HIS A 166 -11.64 4.97 9.68
C HIS A 166 -11.12 3.76 10.48
N TYR A 167 -10.13 3.03 9.93
CA TYR A 167 -9.68 1.77 10.52
C TYR A 167 -8.52 1.89 11.51
N PHE A 168 -7.72 2.93 11.41
CA PHE A 168 -6.53 3.09 12.24
C PHE A 168 -6.55 4.38 13.09
N ASP A 169 -7.59 5.21 12.95
CA ASP A 169 -7.71 6.55 13.57
C ASP A 169 -6.44 7.40 13.38
N ALA A 170 -5.86 7.34 12.21
CA ALA A 170 -4.59 7.98 11.87
C ALA A 170 -4.75 8.91 10.66
N ASP A 171 -3.84 9.87 10.53
CA ASP A 171 -3.71 10.68 9.34
C ASP A 171 -2.90 9.94 8.28
N TRP A 172 -3.26 10.10 6.99
CA TRP A 172 -2.50 9.52 5.90
C TRP A 172 -1.84 10.62 5.04
N PRO A 173 -0.50 10.56 4.84
CA PRO A 173 0.42 9.59 5.42
C PRO A 173 0.75 9.86 6.89
N THR A 174 0.80 8.83 7.72
CA THR A 174 1.24 8.91 9.12
C THR A 174 2.77 9.01 9.15
N ARG A 175 3.30 10.22 9.17
CA ARG A 175 4.75 10.47 9.02
C ARG A 175 5.63 9.70 10.02
N SER A 176 5.18 9.53 11.25
CA SER A 176 5.91 8.82 12.31
C SER A 176 5.96 7.30 12.12
N LEU A 177 5.17 6.77 11.19
CA LEU A 177 5.14 5.34 10.88
C LEU A 177 6.28 4.93 9.92
N TYR A 178 6.70 5.85 9.05
CA TYR A 178 7.64 5.53 7.98
C TYR A 178 9.09 5.82 8.38
N HIS A 179 9.97 4.87 8.07
CA HIS A 179 11.41 5.04 8.22
C HIS A 179 11.97 6.03 7.18
N VAL A 180 11.33 6.05 5.99
CA VAL A 180 11.70 6.97 4.90
C VAL A 180 10.48 7.33 4.06
N MET A 181 10.43 8.59 3.63
CA MET A 181 9.44 9.09 2.68
C MET A 181 10.19 9.70 1.50
N ILE A 182 9.93 9.20 0.28
CA ILE A 182 10.73 9.56 -0.90
C ILE A 182 9.87 10.09 -2.03
N ASN A 183 10.29 11.22 -2.62
CA ASN A 183 9.74 11.76 -3.85
C ASN A 183 10.27 10.96 -5.05
N THR A 184 9.40 10.25 -5.74
CA THR A 184 9.77 9.38 -6.88
C THR A 184 10.09 10.14 -8.17
N ALA A 185 9.93 11.46 -8.21
CA ALA A 185 10.34 12.27 -9.36
C ALA A 185 11.86 12.27 -9.59
N VAL A 186 12.65 11.83 -8.60
CA VAL A 186 14.12 11.67 -8.74
C VAL A 186 14.52 10.44 -9.57
N GLY A 187 13.56 9.64 -10.01
CA GLY A 187 13.79 8.42 -10.81
C GLY A 187 13.80 7.15 -9.97
N ASN A 188 13.28 6.06 -10.55
CA ASN A 188 13.06 4.79 -9.84
C ASN A 188 14.37 4.22 -9.27
N GLU A 189 15.45 4.27 -10.04
CA GLU A 189 16.77 3.77 -9.62
C GLU A 189 17.25 4.46 -8.34
N SER A 190 17.24 5.80 -8.36
CA SER A 190 17.64 6.61 -7.20
C SER A 190 16.79 6.33 -5.96
N VAL A 191 15.48 6.08 -6.15
CA VAL A 191 14.56 5.74 -5.06
C VAL A 191 14.92 4.37 -4.47
N ILE A 192 15.18 3.38 -5.29
CA ILE A 192 15.54 2.02 -4.85
C ILE A 192 16.85 2.05 -4.07
N GLU A 193 17.88 2.70 -4.61
CA GLU A 193 19.16 2.87 -3.93
C GLU A 193 19.00 3.60 -2.58
N ALA A 194 18.19 4.65 -2.52
CA ALA A 194 17.90 5.36 -1.28
C ALA A 194 17.22 4.47 -0.24
N ILE A 195 16.26 3.62 -0.64
CA ILE A 195 15.60 2.66 0.25
C ILE A 195 16.62 1.68 0.81
N LEU A 196 17.38 1.01 -0.06
CA LEU A 196 18.38 0.01 0.32
C LEU A 196 19.45 0.58 1.25
N HIS A 197 19.98 1.75 0.90
CA HIS A 197 21.01 2.41 1.70
C HIS A 197 20.47 2.86 3.07
N THR A 198 19.27 3.44 3.12
CA THR A 198 18.64 3.85 4.38
C THR A 198 18.36 2.64 5.27
N MET A 199 17.90 1.54 4.69
CA MET A 199 17.66 0.29 5.41
C MET A 199 18.96 -0.21 6.09
N GLN A 200 20.08 -0.24 5.35
CA GLN A 200 21.38 -0.63 5.88
C GLN A 200 21.86 0.31 7.01
N LEU A 201 21.69 1.63 6.84
CA LEU A 201 22.06 2.61 7.85
C LEU A 201 21.28 2.45 9.15
N VAL A 202 19.98 2.11 9.05
CA VAL A 202 19.13 1.89 10.22
C VAL A 202 19.50 0.58 10.92
N GLU A 203 19.83 -0.47 10.18
CA GLU A 203 20.27 -1.77 10.73
C GLU A 203 21.60 -1.66 11.48
N GLY A 204 22.52 -0.86 10.97
CA GLY A 204 23.84 -0.66 11.60
C GLY A 204 23.83 0.19 12.88
N ARG A 205 22.70 0.79 13.25
CA ARG A 205 22.57 1.55 14.48
C ARG A 205 22.23 0.64 15.66
N PRO A 206 22.88 0.85 16.85
CA PRO A 206 22.36 0.23 18.06
C PRO A 206 20.91 0.68 18.23
N LYS A 207 20.00 -0.27 18.50
CA LYS A 207 18.58 0.04 18.70
C LYS A 207 18.47 1.17 19.72
N ALA A 208 18.07 2.35 19.27
CA ALA A 208 17.76 3.44 20.18
C ALA A 208 16.69 2.91 21.14
N THR A 209 16.98 3.00 22.43
CA THR A 209 15.99 2.75 23.48
C THR A 209 14.70 3.45 23.08
N ALA A 210 13.60 2.71 23.12
CA ALA A 210 12.28 3.10 22.64
C ALA A 210 12.04 4.61 22.86
N PHE A 211 11.70 5.29 21.78
CA PHE A 211 11.35 6.70 21.83
C PHE A 211 10.20 6.82 22.84
N GLU A 212 10.48 7.34 24.03
CA GLU A 212 9.45 7.60 25.03
C GLU A 212 8.41 8.50 24.39
N ARG A 213 7.19 8.00 24.23
CA ARG A 213 6.07 8.81 23.76
C ARG A 213 5.93 9.98 24.73
N PRO A 214 5.90 11.24 24.25
CA PRO A 214 5.56 12.34 25.11
C PRO A 214 4.19 12.03 25.73
N LYS A 215 4.13 11.97 27.06
CA LYS A 215 2.86 11.84 27.78
C LYS A 215 2.03 13.06 27.42
N VAL A 216 0.93 12.85 26.71
CA VAL A 216 -0.09 13.89 26.49
C VAL A 216 -0.62 14.25 27.90
N PRO A 217 -0.53 15.52 28.33
CA PRO A 217 -1.11 15.90 29.60
C PRO A 217 -2.61 15.65 29.52
N SER A 218 -3.13 14.88 30.45
CA SER A 218 -4.58 14.73 30.66
C SER A 218 -5.15 16.11 30.94
N SER A 219 -5.92 16.64 29.99
CA SER A 219 -6.64 17.90 30.15
C SER A 219 -7.59 17.77 31.33
N ILE A 220 -7.47 18.72 32.24
CA ILE A 220 -8.43 19.01 33.32
C ILE A 220 -9.72 19.58 32.70
#